data_44712cbb515488bdecb6dedd4552dc4c
#
_entry.id   44712cbb515488bdecb6dedd4552dc4c
#
_cell.length_a   1.000
_cell.length_b   1.000
_cell.length_c   1.000
_cell.angle_alpha   90.00
_cell.angle_beta   90.00
_cell.angle_gamma   90.00
#
_symmetry.space_group_name_H-M   'P 1'
#
loop_
_entity.id
_entity.type
_entity.pdbx_description
1 polymer ?
#
loop_
_entity_poly.entity_id
_entity_poly.type
_entity_poly.pdbx_seq_one_letter_code
_entity_poly.pdbx_strand_id
1 'polypeptide(L)'
;AAGLVEVNVDLTPNKQVSDYYRNNMVLMAGTVVDMDKNLSLEAEGAQVQSMGNLNAVIFFALPGEEQHYSIRIGTNDFSFSGVVFTIVPLTAAQLDKVGDLREAKTTLEDSADAISDSLDTLFDTFDGMQKSVEDTADGLRGLDHRRQLFADSKGKVYADADEALAGLNELSQQFEPFSGHMK
;
A
#
# COMPACT_ATOMS: atom_id res chain seq x y z
N ALA A 1 30.04 8.57 20.35
CA ALA A 1 29.70 7.87 19.11
C ALA A 1 29.04 8.85 18.14
N ALA A 2 29.42 8.84 16.87
CA ALA A 2 28.79 9.66 15.83
C ALA A 2 27.82 8.82 15.01
N GLY A 3 26.69 9.38 14.61
CA GLY A 3 25.69 8.75 13.79
C GLY A 3 24.28 8.94 14.32
N LEU A 4 23.35 8.07 13.90
CA LEU A 4 21.99 7.99 14.41
C LEU A 4 21.96 7.01 15.59
N VAL A 5 21.49 7.48 16.73
CA VAL A 5 21.30 6.67 17.94
C VAL A 5 19.80 6.59 18.21
N GLU A 6 19.29 5.39 18.47
CA GLU A 6 17.92 5.16 18.85
C GLU A 6 17.86 4.69 20.31
N VAL A 7 16.99 5.36 21.09
CA VAL A 7 16.69 5.02 22.47
C VAL A 7 15.26 4.54 22.52
N ASN A 8 15.06 3.27 22.85
CA ASN A 8 13.73 2.68 22.98
C ASN A 8 13.32 2.64 24.45
N VAL A 9 12.07 3.01 24.72
CA VAL A 9 11.46 3.02 26.04
C VAL A 9 10.20 2.19 26.00
N ASP A 10 10.23 1.03 26.66
CA ASP A 10 9.11 0.10 26.78
C ASP A 10 8.45 0.25 28.14
N LEU A 11 7.17 0.58 28.13
CA LEU A 11 6.38 0.75 29.35
C LEU A 11 5.33 -0.36 29.42
N THR A 12 5.41 -1.18 30.46
CA THR A 12 4.47 -2.28 30.67
C THR A 12 3.79 -2.16 32.03
N PRO A 13 2.45 -2.37 32.11
CA PRO A 13 1.75 -2.33 33.38
C PRO A 13 2.23 -3.42 34.34
N ASN A 14 2.53 -3.04 35.59
CA ASN A 14 2.90 -4.01 36.61
C ASN A 14 1.68 -4.82 37.06
N LYS A 15 1.64 -6.10 36.70
CA LYS A 15 0.55 -7.02 37.03
C LYS A 15 0.47 -7.40 38.52
N GLN A 16 1.50 -7.09 39.32
CA GLN A 16 1.57 -7.41 40.77
C GLN A 16 0.95 -6.33 41.66
N VAL A 17 0.71 -5.12 41.14
CA VAL A 17 0.03 -4.05 41.89
C VAL A 17 -1.48 -4.18 41.78
N SER A 18 -2.20 -3.58 42.74
CA SER A 18 -3.66 -3.59 42.71
C SER A 18 -4.21 -2.87 41.48
N ASP A 19 -5.40 -3.26 41.03
CA ASP A 19 -6.10 -2.67 39.87
C ASP A 19 -6.29 -1.16 40.03
N TYR A 20 -6.44 -0.67 41.29
CA TYR A 20 -6.55 0.75 41.53
C TYR A 20 -5.33 1.54 40.99
N TYR A 21 -4.12 1.14 41.36
CA TYR A 21 -2.92 1.84 40.89
C TYR A 21 -2.69 1.65 39.39
N ARG A 22 -2.98 0.47 38.87
CA ARG A 22 -2.82 0.18 37.45
C ARG A 22 -3.76 1.01 36.58
N ASN A 23 -5.00 1.24 37.05
CA ASN A 23 -6.06 1.86 36.25
C ASN A 23 -6.26 3.36 36.53
N ASN A 24 -5.61 3.93 37.54
CA ASN A 24 -5.84 5.31 37.97
C ASN A 24 -4.56 6.18 37.97
N MET A 25 -3.46 5.66 37.44
CA MET A 25 -2.19 6.39 37.37
C MET A 25 -1.75 6.58 35.92
N VAL A 26 -1.33 7.80 35.58
CA VAL A 26 -0.64 8.09 34.32
C VAL A 26 0.86 8.07 34.59
N LEU A 27 1.60 7.39 33.72
CA LEU A 27 3.05 7.46 33.71
C LEU A 27 3.50 8.49 32.68
N MET A 28 4.34 9.40 33.12
CA MET A 28 5.06 10.34 32.28
C MET A 28 6.51 9.91 32.19
N ALA A 29 7.04 9.77 30.98
CA ALA A 29 8.45 9.54 30.74
C ALA A 29 9.04 10.76 30.02
N GLY A 30 10.05 11.40 30.58
CA GLY A 30 10.62 12.62 30.02
C GLY A 30 12.13 12.59 29.95
N THR A 31 12.68 13.20 28.89
CA THR A 31 14.10 13.44 28.72
C THR A 31 14.34 14.81 28.11
N VAL A 32 15.56 15.30 28.25
CA VAL A 32 16.03 16.56 27.65
C VAL A 32 17.16 16.26 26.70
N VAL A 33 17.06 16.75 25.49
CA VAL A 33 18.06 16.61 24.43
C VAL A 33 18.66 17.99 24.13
N ASP A 34 19.96 18.09 24.21
CA ASP A 34 20.71 19.30 23.90
C ASP A 34 21.02 19.37 22.41
N MET A 35 20.42 20.33 21.72
CA MET A 35 20.56 20.50 20.28
C MET A 35 21.87 21.19 19.86
N ASP A 36 22.65 21.75 20.79
CA ASP A 36 24.01 22.20 20.48
C ASP A 36 24.96 21.02 20.24
N LYS A 37 24.67 19.85 20.83
CA LYS A 37 25.44 18.62 20.68
C LYS A 37 24.87 17.64 19.69
N ASN A 38 23.58 17.80 19.33
CA ASN A 38 22.83 16.87 18.51
C ASN A 38 22.33 17.57 17.26
N LEU A 39 22.37 16.87 16.12
CA LEU A 39 22.03 17.40 14.80
C LEU A 39 20.53 17.27 14.47
N SER A 40 19.91 16.23 14.99
CA SER A 40 18.49 15.96 14.76
C SER A 40 17.87 15.22 15.94
N LEU A 41 16.58 15.43 16.12
CA LEU A 41 15.75 14.75 17.12
C LEU A 41 14.44 14.36 16.46
N GLU A 42 14.08 13.08 16.55
CA GLU A 42 12.80 12.53 16.16
C GLU A 42 12.28 11.71 17.34
N ALA A 43 11.02 11.96 17.73
CA ALA A 43 10.38 11.26 18.85
C ALA A 43 8.89 11.13 18.54
N GLU A 44 8.54 10.05 17.86
CA GLU A 44 7.16 9.77 17.47
C GLU A 44 6.29 9.51 18.71
N GLY A 45 5.07 10.08 18.73
CA GLY A 45 4.16 9.97 19.87
C GLY A 45 4.55 10.82 21.09
N ALA A 46 5.66 11.54 21.06
CA ALA A 46 6.07 12.45 22.14
C ALA A 46 5.51 13.87 21.97
N GLN A 47 5.29 14.52 23.08
CA GLN A 47 5.20 15.97 23.10
C GLN A 47 6.61 16.54 23.19
N VAL A 48 7.04 17.25 22.16
CA VAL A 48 8.36 17.89 22.13
C VAL A 48 8.18 19.39 22.36
N GLN A 49 8.87 19.93 23.36
CA GLN A 49 8.88 21.34 23.68
C GLN A 49 10.29 21.90 23.63
N SER A 50 10.53 22.84 22.73
CA SER A 50 11.81 23.51 22.59
C SER A 50 11.94 24.65 23.60
N MET A 51 13.09 24.68 24.28
CA MET A 51 13.48 25.70 25.25
C MET A 51 14.91 26.19 24.95
N GLY A 52 15.02 27.07 23.97
CA GLY A 52 16.30 27.50 23.44
C GLY A 52 17.03 26.37 22.69
N ASN A 53 18.21 25.99 23.15
CA ASN A 53 18.99 24.87 22.59
C ASN A 53 18.59 23.49 23.17
N LEU A 54 17.66 23.44 24.12
CA LEU A 54 17.21 22.22 24.75
C LEU A 54 15.83 21.84 24.24
N ASN A 55 15.64 20.57 23.90
CA ASN A 55 14.33 20.00 23.59
C ASN A 55 13.92 19.04 24.69
N ALA A 56 12.82 19.35 25.39
CA ALA A 56 12.17 18.43 26.31
C ALA A 56 11.25 17.49 25.50
N VAL A 57 11.46 16.20 25.64
CA VAL A 57 10.66 15.13 25.03
C VAL A 57 9.88 14.44 26.12
N ILE A 58 8.55 14.45 26.02
CA ILE A 58 7.66 13.93 27.06
C ILE A 58 6.69 12.92 26.43
N PHE A 59 6.66 11.73 26.96
CA PHE A 59 5.71 10.67 26.62
C PHE A 59 4.72 10.47 27.75
N PHE A 60 3.50 10.05 27.42
CA PHE A 60 2.45 9.76 28.36
C PHE A 60 1.91 8.35 28.12
N ALA A 61 2.01 7.48 29.11
CA ALA A 61 1.34 6.20 29.10
C ALA A 61 0.02 6.27 29.89
N LEU A 62 -1.06 5.93 29.23
CA LEU A 62 -2.38 5.87 29.86
C LEU A 62 -2.46 4.70 30.84
N PRO A 63 -3.34 4.79 31.87
CA PRO A 63 -3.46 3.75 32.87
C PRO A 63 -3.74 2.37 32.27
N GLY A 64 -2.94 1.37 32.61
CA GLY A 64 -3.12 -0.02 32.19
C GLY A 64 -2.72 -0.34 30.74
N GLU A 65 -2.18 0.59 29.99
CA GLU A 65 -1.72 0.37 28.60
C GLU A 65 -0.24 0.06 28.54
N GLU A 66 0.14 -0.81 27.58
CA GLU A 66 1.52 -1.01 27.17
C GLU A 66 1.85 0.05 26.11
N GLN A 67 3.05 0.63 26.22
CA GLN A 67 3.50 1.67 25.30
C GLN A 67 4.98 1.44 24.93
N HIS A 68 5.27 1.67 23.64
CA HIS A 68 6.61 1.64 23.08
C HIS A 68 6.92 3.00 22.49
N TYR A 69 8.00 3.61 22.94
CA TYR A 69 8.44 4.90 22.44
C TYR A 69 9.86 4.80 21.93
N SER A 70 10.13 5.47 20.83
CA SER A 70 11.45 5.57 20.23
C SER A 70 11.89 7.04 20.15
N ILE A 71 13.10 7.30 20.57
CA ILE A 71 13.76 8.61 20.43
C ILE A 71 14.99 8.40 19.55
N ARG A 72 14.97 9.00 18.35
CA ARG A 72 16.09 8.97 17.41
C ARG A 72 16.85 10.28 17.46
N ILE A 73 18.13 10.18 17.71
CA ILE A 73 19.03 11.34 17.88
C ILE A 73 20.18 11.21 16.89
N GLY A 74 20.23 12.13 15.93
CA GLY A 74 21.38 12.28 15.07
C GLY A 74 22.47 13.10 15.79
N THR A 75 23.68 12.55 15.95
CA THR A 75 24.71 13.18 16.76
C THR A 75 26.11 12.92 16.22
N ASN A 76 27.00 13.86 16.49
CA ASN A 76 28.46 13.66 16.29
C ASN A 76 29.16 13.15 17.55
N ASP A 77 28.62 13.47 18.74
CA ASP A 77 29.13 13.00 20.03
C ASP A 77 27.94 12.74 20.96
N PHE A 78 27.48 11.49 20.99
CA PHE A 78 26.30 11.10 21.74
C PHE A 78 26.45 11.31 23.23
N SER A 79 25.52 12.10 23.79
CA SER A 79 25.37 12.32 25.23
C SER A 79 23.88 12.27 25.56
N PHE A 80 23.50 11.40 26.47
CA PHE A 80 22.13 11.19 26.89
C PHE A 80 22.02 11.22 28.41
N SER A 81 21.13 12.07 28.92
CA SER A 81 20.98 12.30 30.36
C SER A 81 20.08 11.25 31.03
N GLY A 82 19.54 10.31 30.26
CA GLY A 82 18.59 9.32 30.74
C GLY A 82 17.14 9.78 30.62
N VAL A 83 16.23 8.92 31.06
CA VAL A 83 14.78 9.19 31.08
C VAL A 83 14.31 9.27 32.53
N VAL A 84 13.56 10.30 32.87
CA VAL A 84 12.93 10.49 34.16
C VAL A 84 11.48 9.99 34.06
N PHE A 85 11.07 9.14 34.98
CA PHE A 85 9.72 8.62 35.09
C PHE A 85 8.98 9.27 36.26
N THR A 86 7.78 9.75 36.01
CA THR A 86 6.89 10.33 37.02
C THR A 86 5.51 9.70 36.91
N ILE A 87 4.96 9.27 38.03
CA ILE A 87 3.62 8.69 38.12
C ILE A 87 2.69 9.71 38.78
N VAL A 88 1.59 10.02 38.11
CA VAL A 88 0.60 11.00 38.58
C VAL A 88 -0.77 10.34 38.72
N PRO A 89 -1.43 10.46 39.89
CA PRO A 89 -2.79 9.96 40.04
C PRO A 89 -3.78 10.80 39.26
N LEU A 90 -4.75 10.15 38.62
CA LEU A 90 -5.85 10.81 37.91
C LEU A 90 -7.03 11.03 38.85
N THR A 91 -7.72 12.16 38.71
CA THR A 91 -9.02 12.39 39.33
C THR A 91 -10.13 11.66 38.53
N ALA A 92 -11.29 11.45 39.17
CA ALA A 92 -12.43 10.81 38.50
C ALA A 92 -12.81 11.50 37.17
N ALA A 93 -12.85 12.85 37.14
CA ALA A 93 -13.14 13.59 35.93
C ALA A 93 -12.08 13.47 34.83
N GLN A 94 -10.84 13.17 35.19
CA GLN A 94 -9.77 12.90 34.22
C GLN A 94 -9.82 11.44 33.72
N LEU A 95 -10.25 10.52 34.55
CA LEU A 95 -10.49 9.11 34.17
C LEU A 95 -11.60 9.00 33.12
N ASP A 96 -12.70 9.74 33.27
CA ASP A 96 -13.76 9.80 32.27
C ASP A 96 -13.20 10.24 30.91
N LYS A 97 -12.38 11.29 30.89
CA LYS A 97 -11.71 11.75 29.66
C LYS A 97 -10.71 10.74 29.08
N VAL A 98 -10.05 9.95 29.90
CA VAL A 98 -9.19 8.87 29.45
C VAL A 98 -10.02 7.76 28.78
N GLY A 99 -11.23 7.48 29.29
CA GLY A 99 -12.18 6.60 28.65
C GLY A 99 -12.56 7.06 27.25
N ASP A 100 -12.94 8.35 27.12
CA ASP A 100 -13.27 8.97 25.83
C ASP A 100 -12.09 8.92 24.83
N LEU A 101 -10.87 9.15 25.31
CA LEU A 101 -9.65 9.06 24.50
C LEU A 101 -9.37 7.64 24.01
N ARG A 102 -9.60 6.63 24.84
CA ARG A 102 -9.45 5.23 24.43
C ARG A 102 -10.45 4.85 23.36
N GLU A 103 -11.70 5.25 23.53
CA GLU A 103 -12.74 5.00 22.53
C GLU A 103 -12.40 5.68 21.21
N ALA A 104 -11.93 6.94 21.25
CA ALA A 104 -11.48 7.67 20.06
C ALA A 104 -10.28 6.98 19.41
N LYS A 105 -9.31 6.48 20.20
CA LYS A 105 -8.16 5.73 19.68
C LYS A 105 -8.60 4.46 18.95
N THR A 106 -9.44 3.65 19.58
CA THR A 106 -9.98 2.41 18.97
C THR A 106 -10.74 2.73 17.67
N THR A 107 -11.56 3.77 17.67
CA THR A 107 -12.28 4.21 16.45
C THR A 107 -11.33 4.62 15.33
N LEU A 108 -10.21 5.27 15.65
CA LEU A 108 -9.17 5.62 14.68
C LEU A 108 -8.44 4.40 14.14
N GLU A 109 -8.08 3.45 15.01
CA GLU A 109 -7.45 2.18 14.62
C GLU A 109 -8.38 1.39 13.69
N ASP A 110 -9.64 1.18 14.06
CA ASP A 110 -10.64 0.51 13.23
C ASP A 110 -10.85 1.22 11.88
N SER A 111 -10.79 2.55 11.87
CA SER A 111 -10.90 3.35 10.65
C SER A 111 -9.67 3.21 9.74
N ALA A 112 -8.48 3.13 10.32
CA ALA A 112 -7.24 2.90 9.60
C ALA A 112 -7.22 1.51 8.96
N ASP A 113 -7.67 0.49 9.68
CA ASP A 113 -7.80 -0.88 9.18
C ASP A 113 -8.81 -0.94 8.02
N ALA A 114 -9.98 -0.28 8.16
CA ALA A 114 -10.98 -0.21 7.11
C ALA A 114 -10.47 0.52 5.84
N ILE A 115 -9.62 1.53 6.00
CA ILE A 115 -8.95 2.20 4.88
C ILE A 115 -7.96 1.25 4.20
N SER A 116 -7.17 0.51 4.98
CA SER A 116 -6.23 -0.49 4.46
C SER A 116 -6.94 -1.56 3.63
N ASP A 117 -8.00 -2.14 4.17
CA ASP A 117 -8.83 -3.14 3.47
C ASP A 117 -9.46 -2.57 2.17
N SER A 118 -9.84 -1.29 2.22
CA SER A 118 -10.37 -0.60 1.03
C SER A 118 -9.32 -0.38 -0.04
N LEU A 119 -8.08 -0.07 0.34
CA LEU A 119 -6.95 0.06 -0.56
C LEU A 119 -6.60 -1.28 -1.20
N ASP A 120 -6.57 -2.37 -0.43
CA ASP A 120 -6.33 -3.71 -0.95
C ASP A 120 -7.39 -4.10 -1.98
N THR A 121 -8.67 -3.82 -1.68
CA THR A 121 -9.78 -4.03 -2.63
C THR A 121 -9.62 -3.21 -3.91
N LEU A 122 -9.12 -1.97 -3.81
CA LEU A 122 -8.84 -1.14 -4.97
C LEU A 122 -7.69 -1.72 -5.81
N PHE A 123 -6.61 -2.19 -5.19
CA PHE A 123 -5.50 -2.83 -5.91
C PHE A 123 -5.97 -4.10 -6.64
N ASP A 124 -6.75 -4.96 -5.99
CA ASP A 124 -7.33 -6.15 -6.62
C ASP A 124 -8.22 -5.79 -7.82
N THR A 125 -8.96 -4.68 -7.71
CA THR A 125 -9.81 -4.16 -8.80
C THR A 125 -8.96 -3.66 -9.96
N PHE A 126 -7.86 -2.95 -9.70
CA PHE A 126 -6.94 -2.49 -10.73
C PHE A 126 -6.26 -3.66 -11.46
N ASP A 127 -5.83 -4.67 -10.74
CA ASP A 127 -5.26 -5.89 -11.33
C ASP A 127 -6.27 -6.62 -12.22
N GLY A 128 -7.53 -6.71 -11.77
CA GLY A 128 -8.63 -7.24 -12.56
C GLY A 128 -8.90 -6.43 -13.83
N MET A 129 -8.87 -5.11 -13.74
CA MET A 129 -9.00 -4.21 -14.90
C MET A 129 -7.85 -4.35 -15.88
N GLN A 130 -6.60 -4.43 -15.39
CA GLN A 130 -5.42 -4.65 -16.24
C GLN A 130 -5.58 -5.94 -17.04
N LYS A 131 -5.93 -7.04 -16.36
CA LYS A 131 -6.16 -8.33 -17.02
C LYS A 131 -7.28 -8.26 -18.08
N SER A 132 -8.37 -7.56 -17.76
CA SER A 132 -9.48 -7.36 -18.71
C SER A 132 -9.07 -6.58 -19.96
N VAL A 133 -8.17 -5.59 -19.80
CA VAL A 133 -7.60 -4.83 -20.92
C VAL A 133 -6.69 -5.73 -21.76
N GLU A 134 -5.86 -6.56 -21.14
CA GLU A 134 -5.00 -7.54 -21.83
C GLU A 134 -5.84 -8.55 -22.61
N ASP A 135 -6.88 -9.13 -22.00
CA ASP A 135 -7.81 -10.06 -22.64
C ASP A 135 -8.55 -9.42 -23.84
N THR A 136 -8.91 -8.13 -23.70
CA THR A 136 -9.54 -7.36 -24.78
C THR A 136 -8.56 -7.15 -25.94
N ALA A 137 -7.30 -6.80 -25.64
CA ALA A 137 -6.27 -6.62 -26.64
C ALA A 137 -5.98 -7.92 -27.40
N ASP A 138 -5.95 -9.06 -26.70
CA ASP A 138 -5.76 -10.38 -27.31
C ASP A 138 -6.97 -10.78 -28.15
N GLY A 139 -8.18 -10.48 -27.70
CA GLY A 139 -9.40 -10.64 -28.49
C GLY A 139 -9.37 -9.85 -29.79
N LEU A 140 -8.92 -8.59 -29.75
CA LEU A 140 -8.78 -7.74 -30.94
C LEU A 140 -7.71 -8.28 -31.91
N ARG A 141 -6.56 -8.75 -31.41
CA ARG A 141 -5.53 -9.41 -32.24
C ARG A 141 -6.09 -10.67 -32.91
N GLY A 142 -6.87 -11.46 -32.18
CA GLY A 142 -7.54 -12.65 -32.69
C GLY A 142 -8.55 -12.32 -33.82
N LEU A 143 -9.29 -11.22 -33.67
CA LEU A 143 -10.20 -10.74 -34.72
C LEU A 143 -9.46 -10.27 -35.97
N ASP A 144 -8.35 -9.54 -35.82
CA ASP A 144 -7.53 -9.08 -36.95
C ASP A 144 -6.91 -10.26 -37.70
N HIS A 145 -6.41 -11.27 -36.98
CA HIS A 145 -5.90 -12.50 -37.59
C HIS A 145 -6.98 -13.24 -38.40
N ARG A 146 -8.19 -13.37 -37.85
CA ARG A 146 -9.33 -13.99 -38.55
C ARG A 146 -9.72 -13.19 -39.79
N ARG A 147 -9.65 -11.85 -39.71
CA ARG A 147 -9.94 -10.99 -40.87
C ARG A 147 -8.94 -11.20 -41.99
N GLN A 148 -7.64 -11.37 -41.66
CA GLN A 148 -6.58 -11.67 -42.61
C GLN A 148 -6.82 -13.05 -43.27
N LEU A 149 -7.09 -14.09 -42.48
CA LEU A 149 -7.41 -15.42 -43.01
C LEU A 149 -8.60 -15.41 -43.93
N PHE A 150 -9.65 -14.62 -43.62
CA PHE A 150 -10.78 -14.45 -44.49
C PHE A 150 -10.44 -13.76 -45.80
N ALA A 151 -9.63 -12.71 -45.76
CA ALA A 151 -9.17 -12.03 -46.97
C ALA A 151 -8.32 -12.95 -47.85
N ASP A 152 -7.43 -13.74 -47.27
CA ASP A 152 -6.60 -14.71 -47.97
C ASP A 152 -7.45 -15.83 -48.61
N SER A 153 -8.45 -16.37 -47.86
CA SER A 153 -9.36 -17.37 -48.35
C SER A 153 -10.17 -16.85 -49.51
N LYS A 154 -10.67 -15.62 -49.43
CA LYS A 154 -11.37 -14.95 -50.51
C LYS A 154 -10.50 -14.84 -51.76
N GLY A 155 -9.21 -14.43 -51.59
CA GLY A 155 -8.25 -14.38 -52.70
C GLY A 155 -8.05 -15.73 -53.39
N LYS A 156 -7.94 -16.82 -52.61
CA LYS A 156 -7.83 -18.18 -53.17
C LYS A 156 -9.05 -18.59 -53.94
N VAL A 157 -10.25 -18.36 -53.38
CA VAL A 157 -11.51 -18.71 -54.08
C VAL A 157 -11.63 -17.99 -55.43
N TYR A 158 -11.22 -16.74 -55.52
CA TYR A 158 -11.22 -16.04 -56.81
C TYR A 158 -10.19 -16.59 -57.79
N ALA A 159 -8.97 -16.91 -57.32
CA ALA A 159 -7.95 -17.53 -58.14
C ALA A 159 -8.36 -18.89 -58.68
N ASP A 160 -8.96 -19.74 -57.83
CA ASP A 160 -9.48 -21.05 -58.19
C ASP A 160 -10.66 -20.95 -59.19
N ALA A 161 -11.50 -19.92 -59.07
CA ALA A 161 -12.59 -19.65 -60.00
C ALA A 161 -12.06 -19.19 -61.35
N ASP A 162 -11.04 -18.34 -61.39
CA ASP A 162 -10.38 -17.89 -62.63
C ASP A 162 -9.70 -19.05 -63.37
N GLU A 163 -9.03 -19.97 -62.62
CA GLU A 163 -8.39 -21.16 -63.17
C GLU A 163 -9.46 -22.12 -63.74
N ALA A 164 -10.56 -22.32 -63.03
CA ALA A 164 -11.70 -23.13 -63.53
C ALA A 164 -12.32 -22.54 -64.80
N LEU A 165 -12.49 -21.23 -64.88
CA LEU A 165 -12.96 -20.53 -66.07
C LEU A 165 -11.99 -20.64 -67.26
N ALA A 166 -10.71 -20.55 -66.99
CA ALA A 166 -9.66 -20.77 -68.02
C ALA A 166 -9.71 -22.18 -68.55
N GLY A 167 -9.81 -23.19 -67.68
CA GLY A 167 -9.98 -24.60 -68.05
C GLY A 167 -11.24 -24.88 -68.88
N LEU A 168 -12.39 -24.27 -68.50
CA LEU A 168 -13.60 -24.35 -69.28
C LEU A 168 -13.46 -23.72 -70.68
N ASN A 169 -12.75 -22.63 -70.81
CA ASN A 169 -12.49 -21.96 -72.05
C ASN A 169 -11.58 -22.84 -72.98
N GLU A 170 -10.57 -23.45 -72.39
CA GLU A 170 -9.67 -24.38 -73.09
C GLU A 170 -10.46 -25.62 -73.59
N LEU A 171 -11.31 -26.16 -72.75
CA LEU A 171 -12.20 -27.26 -73.11
C LEU A 171 -13.14 -26.88 -74.27
N SER A 172 -13.76 -25.71 -74.19
CA SER A 172 -14.62 -25.14 -75.28
C SER A 172 -13.87 -25.03 -76.57
N GLN A 173 -12.62 -24.56 -76.56
CA GLN A 173 -11.81 -24.47 -77.77
C GLN A 173 -11.43 -25.84 -78.34
N GLN A 174 -11.23 -26.85 -77.51
CA GLN A 174 -10.96 -28.22 -77.95
C GLN A 174 -12.21 -28.89 -78.59
N PHE A 175 -13.40 -28.48 -78.20
CA PHE A 175 -14.66 -28.97 -78.82
C PHE A 175 -15.09 -28.24 -80.08
N GLU A 176 -14.54 -27.06 -80.38
CA GLU A 176 -14.89 -26.27 -81.57
C GLU A 176 -14.66 -27.04 -82.91
N PRO A 177 -13.50 -27.80 -83.10
CA PRO A 177 -13.32 -28.60 -84.31
C PRO A 177 -14.29 -29.71 -84.48
N PHE A 178 -14.79 -30.29 -83.33
CA PHE A 178 -15.83 -31.40 -83.41
C PHE A 178 -17.17 -30.89 -83.83
N SER A 179 -17.55 -29.68 -83.49
CA SER A 179 -18.80 -29.05 -83.88
C SER A 179 -18.88 -28.76 -85.42
N GLY A 180 -17.71 -28.55 -86.05
CA GLY A 180 -17.58 -28.32 -87.52
C GLY A 180 -17.69 -29.58 -88.37
N HIS A 181 -17.58 -30.77 -87.77
CA HIS A 181 -17.62 -32.05 -88.48
C HIS A 181 -18.99 -32.73 -88.44
N MET A 182 -20.01 -32.13 -87.77
CA MET A 182 -21.39 -32.61 -87.72
C MET A 182 -22.40 -31.79 -88.54
N LYS A 183 -21.97 -31.29 -89.67
CA LYS A 183 -22.81 -30.72 -90.71
C LYS A 183 -22.74 -31.54 -91.96
#